data_4f0d6477c83936b3ea34328ec7022960
#
_entry.id   4f0d6477c83936b3ea34328ec7022960
#
_cell.length_a   1.000
_cell.length_b   1.000
_cell.length_c   1.000
_cell.angle_alpha   90.00
_cell.angle_beta   90.00
_cell.angle_gamma   90.00
#
_symmetry.space_group_name_H-M   'P 1'
#
loop_
_entity.id
_entity.type
_entity.pdbx_description
1 polymer ?
#
loop_
_entity_poly.entity_id
_entity_poly.type
_entity_poly.pdbx_seq_one_letter_code
_entity_poly.pdbx_strand_id
1 'polypeptide(L)'
;MAMIRRTFLGLAATAASAAQRPLPAGIRFVRGPVNSVLIGSQTAVYSARTPVARLLLTHARRDAIGPVPSGAQVFVPEASAKLFADPAAFWAAMETGQFHDYAQQCSKVPVHALKNLHPVRDEDLIDGIRVIATQGYSPDAVSYVIEANGQRIICTGDLIYGDGQLLDLFSLQDAIPELKVRGYHGYMARADALITSLRKVADLKPDVLLPAHGPIIANPIRAIAQLIARLQGFLQSHFETDALRWYFGEESHRLRSRAVGRPLDVMPMAEQRALPADILAIGNSRIILSKTGAAFLVDAGYRGTLPELRRLKQAGQIKQLDGIWITHYHDDHTDYANDIAAEFGAPVYFTRAMAEVIAQPAAFRLPCLTTQPIARPSPKDDGETLQWNEWKLTFWNFPGQTLYHGGLVARREDGQTYLFVGDSFTPSGMDDYCMQNRDYLRPGAGYDLCLSRIASLPPDTWLMNQHVVPMFRYTPIQMERMRGELVKRTAILRELSPWPDVNYAVDEGWARVYPYTSEVAAGQPVTLEARITNHAPVRTSYRVEWHLPVGWPSAGAAKAMAIQARADGALAATFRPPVPGLYVVTASIVFTDHHFHQWVEALVRVK
;
A
#
# COMPACT_ATOMS: atom_id res chain seq x y z
N MET A 1 12.56 39.61 35.86
CA MET A 1 13.97 39.90 35.50
C MET A 1 14.83 38.71 35.84
N ALA A 2 15.57 38.25 34.92
CA ALA A 2 16.66 37.26 34.85
C ALA A 2 16.35 36.12 33.89
N MET A 3 16.81 36.31 32.68
CA MET A 3 16.89 35.34 31.58
C MET A 3 17.96 34.30 31.90
N ILE A 4 17.61 33.04 32.01
CA ILE A 4 18.59 31.96 32.04
C ILE A 4 18.63 31.36 30.63
N ARG A 5 19.66 31.74 29.87
CA ARG A 5 20.09 31.05 28.65
C ARG A 5 20.70 29.70 29.04
N ARG A 6 20.03 28.61 28.71
CA ARG A 6 20.67 27.28 28.71
C ARG A 6 21.27 27.01 27.32
N THR A 7 22.59 27.06 27.29
CA THR A 7 23.42 26.64 26.18
C THR A 7 23.36 25.12 26.06
N PHE A 8 22.74 24.60 25.02
CA PHE A 8 22.86 23.18 24.65
C PHE A 8 24.22 22.99 23.97
N LEU A 9 25.18 22.43 24.68
CA LEU A 9 26.38 21.86 24.11
C LEU A 9 25.98 20.55 23.38
N GLY A 10 25.94 20.59 22.05
CA GLY A 10 25.84 19.42 21.23
C GLY A 10 27.13 18.61 21.33
N LEU A 11 27.10 17.47 22.00
CA LEU A 11 28.08 16.42 21.80
C LEU A 11 27.86 15.81 20.40
N ALA A 12 28.60 16.28 19.41
CA ALA A 12 28.82 15.56 18.18
C ALA A 12 29.67 14.33 18.52
N ALA A 13 29.03 13.20 18.74
CA ALA A 13 29.70 11.91 18.75
C ALA A 13 30.22 11.67 17.33
N THR A 14 31.48 11.92 17.08
CA THR A 14 32.20 11.42 15.92
C THR A 14 32.23 9.90 16.01
N ALA A 15 31.25 9.24 15.41
CA ALA A 15 31.32 7.81 15.15
C ALA A 15 32.55 7.59 14.24
N ALA A 16 33.62 7.07 14.80
CA ALA A 16 34.73 6.59 14.01
C ALA A 16 34.17 5.58 13.00
N SER A 17 34.14 5.96 11.74
CA SER A 17 33.86 5.06 10.61
C SER A 17 34.92 3.97 10.68
N ALA A 18 34.57 2.78 11.15
CA ALA A 18 35.42 1.61 10.99
C ALA A 18 35.72 1.50 9.49
N ALA A 19 36.99 1.54 9.12
CA ALA A 19 37.41 1.49 7.74
C ALA A 19 36.79 0.22 7.10
N GLN A 20 35.97 0.42 6.09
CA GLN A 20 35.29 -0.68 5.39
C GLN A 20 36.36 -1.63 4.86
N ARG A 21 36.36 -2.89 5.30
CA ARG A 21 37.25 -3.89 4.74
C ARG A 21 36.94 -3.99 3.25
N PRO A 22 37.95 -3.96 2.37
CA PRO A 22 37.73 -4.14 0.94
C PRO A 22 37.11 -5.52 0.68
N LEU A 23 36.28 -5.61 -0.33
CA LEU A 23 35.74 -6.89 -0.77
C LEU A 23 36.92 -7.80 -1.20
N PRO A 24 36.85 -9.13 -0.99
CA PRO A 24 37.85 -10.07 -1.40
C PRO A 24 38.17 -9.97 -2.90
N ALA A 25 39.42 -10.27 -3.28
CA ALA A 25 39.81 -10.37 -4.68
C ALA A 25 38.85 -11.35 -5.42
N GLY A 26 38.37 -10.93 -6.59
CA GLY A 26 37.41 -11.69 -7.38
C GLY A 26 35.94 -11.40 -7.06
N ILE A 27 35.63 -10.60 -6.03
CA ILE A 27 34.26 -10.14 -5.77
C ILE A 27 34.16 -8.63 -6.03
N ARG A 28 33.22 -8.23 -6.87
CA ARG A 28 33.03 -6.84 -7.25
C ARG A 28 31.55 -6.44 -7.14
N PHE A 29 31.25 -5.39 -6.40
CA PHE A 29 29.94 -4.78 -6.29
C PHE A 29 29.83 -3.59 -7.23
N VAL A 30 28.82 -3.58 -8.09
CA VAL A 30 28.55 -2.52 -9.05
C VAL A 30 27.19 -1.95 -8.77
N ARG A 31 27.13 -0.68 -8.37
CA ARG A 31 25.86 0.02 -8.14
C ARG A 31 25.14 0.31 -9.45
N GLY A 32 23.83 0.20 -9.41
CA GLY A 32 22.93 0.50 -10.51
C GLY A 32 21.48 0.63 -10.06
N PRO A 33 20.55 0.78 -11.00
CA PRO A 33 19.10 0.68 -10.70
C PRO A 33 18.78 -0.63 -9.98
N VAL A 34 19.35 -1.71 -10.46
CA VAL A 34 19.55 -2.99 -9.75
C VAL A 34 21.06 -3.18 -9.62
N ASN A 35 21.53 -3.46 -8.43
CA ASN A 35 22.95 -3.72 -8.20
C ASN A 35 23.40 -5.01 -8.91
N SER A 36 24.71 -5.16 -9.11
CA SER A 36 25.31 -6.38 -9.61
C SER A 36 26.45 -6.78 -8.70
N VAL A 37 26.49 -8.05 -8.29
CA VAL A 37 27.61 -8.64 -7.58
C VAL A 37 28.27 -9.63 -8.53
N LEU A 38 29.50 -9.35 -8.95
CA LEU A 38 30.28 -10.23 -9.82
C LEU A 38 31.21 -11.10 -8.96
N ILE A 39 31.19 -12.42 -9.19
CA ILE A 39 31.99 -13.41 -8.50
C ILE A 39 32.85 -14.08 -9.55
N GLY A 40 34.16 -13.75 -9.54
CA GLY A 40 35.03 -14.08 -10.65
C GLY A 40 34.57 -13.47 -11.97
N SER A 41 34.76 -14.23 -13.06
CA SER A 41 34.32 -13.87 -14.41
C SER A 41 33.07 -14.62 -14.86
N GLN A 42 32.55 -15.56 -14.05
CA GLN A 42 31.54 -16.53 -14.49
C GLN A 42 30.18 -16.38 -13.81
N THR A 43 30.12 -15.74 -12.67
CA THR A 43 28.90 -15.68 -11.88
C THR A 43 28.53 -14.24 -11.52
N ALA A 44 27.24 -13.91 -11.63
CA ALA A 44 26.68 -12.65 -11.14
C ALA A 44 25.45 -12.90 -10.27
N VAL A 45 25.15 -11.95 -9.38
CA VAL A 45 23.92 -11.93 -8.58
C VAL A 45 23.13 -10.68 -8.94
N TYR A 46 21.80 -10.78 -9.04
CA TYR A 46 20.77 -9.79 -9.38
C TYR A 46 20.80 -9.33 -10.84
N SER A 47 21.94 -8.96 -11.37
CA SER A 47 22.08 -8.47 -12.75
C SER A 47 23.49 -8.71 -13.30
N ALA A 48 23.59 -8.84 -14.63
CA ALA A 48 24.87 -8.89 -15.30
C ALA A 48 24.83 -8.08 -16.60
N ARG A 49 25.66 -7.04 -16.68
CA ARG A 49 25.82 -6.21 -17.88
C ARG A 49 26.84 -6.78 -18.87
N THR A 50 27.64 -7.74 -18.41
CA THR A 50 28.63 -8.48 -19.22
C THR A 50 28.23 -9.95 -19.26
N PRO A 51 28.64 -10.70 -20.28
CA PRO A 51 28.39 -12.14 -20.33
C PRO A 51 28.93 -12.85 -19.09
N VAL A 52 28.09 -13.71 -18.50
CA VAL A 52 28.45 -14.62 -17.40
C VAL A 52 27.86 -16.00 -17.69
N ALA A 53 28.42 -17.04 -17.13
CA ALA A 53 27.88 -18.39 -17.26
C ALA A 53 26.63 -18.57 -16.34
N ARG A 54 26.59 -17.88 -15.20
CA ARG A 54 25.56 -18.03 -14.19
C ARG A 54 25.05 -16.67 -13.70
N LEU A 55 23.72 -16.57 -13.59
CA LEU A 55 23.04 -15.45 -12.93
C LEU A 55 22.18 -15.98 -11.79
N LEU A 56 22.36 -15.46 -10.59
CA LEU A 56 21.65 -15.84 -9.38
C LEU A 56 20.63 -14.75 -9.02
N LEU A 57 19.34 -15.09 -8.99
CA LEU A 57 18.26 -14.20 -8.62
C LEU A 57 17.71 -14.59 -7.24
N THR A 58 17.43 -13.61 -6.41
CA THR A 58 17.02 -13.84 -5.02
C THR A 58 15.51 -13.96 -4.84
N HIS A 59 14.71 -13.38 -5.73
CA HIS A 59 13.24 -13.41 -5.67
C HIS A 59 12.62 -12.94 -6.99
N ALA A 60 11.34 -13.23 -7.21
CA ALA A 60 10.64 -12.98 -8.47
C ALA A 60 10.05 -11.57 -8.53
N ARG A 61 10.86 -10.54 -8.35
CA ARG A 61 10.45 -9.13 -8.52
C ARG A 61 11.21 -8.49 -9.66
N ARG A 62 10.49 -7.95 -10.68
CA ARG A 62 11.11 -7.31 -11.85
C ARG A 62 11.98 -6.10 -11.53
N ASP A 63 11.64 -5.35 -10.47
CA ASP A 63 12.41 -4.20 -10.00
C ASP A 63 13.78 -4.59 -9.45
N ALA A 64 13.94 -5.85 -9.00
CA ALA A 64 15.21 -6.42 -8.51
C ALA A 64 15.91 -7.34 -9.54
N ILE A 65 15.40 -7.41 -10.76
CA ILE A 65 15.99 -8.18 -11.85
C ILE A 65 16.59 -7.21 -12.88
N GLY A 66 17.90 -7.16 -12.94
CA GLY A 66 18.58 -6.39 -13.97
C GLY A 66 18.75 -7.18 -15.29
N PRO A 67 19.62 -6.72 -16.20
CA PRO A 67 19.90 -7.44 -17.45
C PRO A 67 20.29 -8.90 -17.23
N VAL A 68 19.67 -9.79 -17.98
CA VAL A 68 19.91 -11.23 -17.99
C VAL A 68 20.70 -11.57 -19.27
N PRO A 69 21.95 -12.03 -19.19
CA PRO A 69 22.76 -12.37 -20.36
C PRO A 69 22.17 -13.57 -21.10
N SER A 70 22.19 -13.51 -22.44
CA SER A 70 21.79 -14.65 -23.29
C SER A 70 22.68 -15.86 -23.02
N GLY A 71 22.06 -17.03 -22.84
CA GLY A 71 22.74 -18.29 -22.61
C GLY A 71 23.22 -18.56 -21.18
N ALA A 72 23.11 -17.61 -20.26
CA ALA A 72 23.41 -17.85 -18.86
C ALA A 72 22.47 -18.90 -18.24
N GLN A 73 22.98 -19.72 -17.34
CA GLN A 73 22.18 -20.49 -16.40
C GLN A 73 21.59 -19.53 -15.37
N VAL A 74 20.26 -19.50 -15.22
CA VAL A 74 19.58 -18.57 -14.30
C VAL A 74 19.07 -19.35 -13.10
N PHE A 75 19.69 -19.14 -11.96
CA PHE A 75 19.31 -19.75 -10.69
C PHE A 75 18.23 -18.89 -10.02
N VAL A 76 17.11 -19.53 -9.70
CA VAL A 76 15.91 -18.85 -9.18
C VAL A 76 15.36 -19.61 -7.97
N PRO A 77 14.68 -18.94 -7.00
CA PRO A 77 14.01 -19.66 -5.93
C PRO A 77 12.98 -20.65 -6.49
N GLU A 78 13.00 -21.90 -5.99
CA GLU A 78 12.06 -22.93 -6.43
C GLU A 78 10.60 -22.48 -6.26
N ALA A 79 10.29 -21.83 -5.16
CA ALA A 79 8.93 -21.34 -4.85
C ALA A 79 8.34 -20.43 -5.94
N SER A 80 9.18 -19.72 -6.69
CA SER A 80 8.78 -18.81 -7.76
C SER A 80 9.25 -19.23 -9.16
N ALA A 81 9.83 -20.42 -9.32
CA ALA A 81 10.37 -20.87 -10.61
C ALA A 81 9.33 -20.84 -11.73
N LYS A 82 8.06 -21.22 -11.44
CA LYS A 82 6.95 -21.14 -12.39
C LYS A 82 6.68 -19.71 -12.84
N LEU A 83 6.78 -18.73 -11.93
CA LEU A 83 6.53 -17.32 -12.23
C LEU A 83 7.61 -16.75 -13.16
N PHE A 84 8.86 -17.19 -13.00
CA PHE A 84 9.94 -16.87 -13.94
C PHE A 84 9.79 -17.54 -15.29
N ALA A 85 9.29 -18.78 -15.32
CA ALA A 85 9.12 -19.55 -16.54
C ALA A 85 7.91 -19.09 -17.38
N ASP A 86 6.81 -18.74 -16.72
CA ASP A 86 5.55 -18.34 -17.35
C ASP A 86 4.84 -17.24 -16.54
N PRO A 87 5.26 -15.98 -16.68
CA PRO A 87 4.57 -14.86 -16.04
C PRO A 87 3.23 -14.51 -16.69
N ALA A 88 2.94 -15.00 -17.91
CA ALA A 88 1.72 -14.65 -18.64
C ALA A 88 0.46 -15.09 -17.90
N ALA A 89 0.48 -16.25 -17.26
CA ALA A 89 -0.63 -16.74 -16.44
C ALA A 89 -0.95 -15.81 -15.26
N PHE A 90 0.09 -15.25 -14.61
CA PHE A 90 -0.08 -14.24 -13.55
C PHE A 90 -0.76 -12.98 -14.11
N TRP A 91 -0.29 -12.46 -15.24
CA TRP A 91 -0.83 -11.23 -15.82
C TRP A 91 -2.25 -11.39 -16.35
N ALA A 92 -2.61 -12.56 -16.89
CA ALA A 92 -3.98 -12.87 -17.26
C ALA A 92 -4.91 -12.90 -16.03
N ALA A 93 -4.45 -13.46 -14.91
CA ALA A 93 -5.19 -13.43 -13.65
C ALA A 93 -5.31 -12.02 -13.09
N MET A 94 -4.27 -11.18 -13.22
CA MET A 94 -4.30 -9.77 -12.80
C MET A 94 -5.31 -8.94 -13.57
N GLU A 95 -5.51 -9.18 -14.86
CA GLU A 95 -6.49 -8.47 -15.68
C GLU A 95 -7.93 -8.62 -15.15
N THR A 96 -8.27 -9.82 -14.68
CA THR A 96 -9.62 -10.10 -14.13
C THR A 96 -9.69 -9.88 -12.62
N GLY A 97 -8.60 -10.08 -11.90
CA GLY A 97 -8.53 -10.02 -10.44
C GLY A 97 -8.23 -8.65 -9.85
N GLN A 98 -8.21 -7.58 -10.67
CA GLN A 98 -7.98 -6.22 -10.17
C GLN A 98 -9.19 -5.60 -9.46
N PHE A 99 -10.37 -6.20 -9.63
CA PHE A 99 -11.61 -5.77 -9.04
C PHE A 99 -11.96 -6.61 -7.82
N HIS A 100 -12.86 -6.10 -6.97
CA HIS A 100 -13.34 -6.78 -5.77
C HIS A 100 -12.16 -7.27 -4.91
N ASP A 101 -11.94 -8.53 -4.89
CA ASP A 101 -11.00 -9.23 -4.05
C ASP A 101 -9.71 -9.58 -4.82
N TYR A 102 -8.85 -8.59 -5.08
CA TYR A 102 -7.57 -8.95 -5.63
C TYR A 102 -6.61 -9.48 -4.54
N ALA A 103 -6.23 -10.75 -4.66
CA ALA A 103 -5.35 -11.40 -3.69
C ALA A 103 -3.87 -11.06 -3.89
N GLN A 104 -3.51 -10.42 -4.99
CA GLN A 104 -2.14 -10.13 -5.35
C GLN A 104 -1.65 -8.86 -4.66
N GLN A 105 -0.74 -9.01 -3.71
CA GLN A 105 -0.20 -7.89 -2.94
C GLN A 105 0.89 -7.15 -3.68
N CYS A 106 1.69 -7.86 -4.47
CA CYS A 106 2.76 -7.29 -5.27
C CYS A 106 2.59 -7.65 -6.74
N SER A 107 2.43 -6.63 -7.59
CA SER A 107 2.39 -6.79 -9.04
C SER A 107 3.76 -6.61 -9.70
N LYS A 108 4.84 -6.44 -8.92
CA LYS A 108 6.20 -6.29 -9.46
C LYS A 108 6.82 -7.63 -9.88
N VAL A 109 6.04 -8.51 -10.48
CA VAL A 109 6.52 -9.80 -10.99
C VAL A 109 7.15 -9.65 -12.38
N PRO A 110 7.96 -10.62 -12.86
CA PRO A 110 8.54 -10.59 -14.20
C PRO A 110 7.49 -10.36 -15.29
N VAL A 111 7.83 -9.58 -16.30
CA VAL A 111 6.97 -9.35 -17.47
C VAL A 111 7.25 -10.38 -18.56
N HIS A 112 8.48 -10.84 -18.67
CA HIS A 112 8.93 -11.80 -19.68
C HIS A 112 9.42 -13.09 -19.04
N ALA A 113 9.11 -14.21 -19.69
CA ALA A 113 9.64 -15.51 -19.31
C ALA A 113 11.17 -15.54 -19.43
N LEU A 114 11.83 -16.08 -18.42
CA LEU A 114 13.26 -16.35 -18.46
C LEU A 114 13.49 -17.79 -18.93
N LYS A 115 14.65 -18.00 -19.57
CA LYS A 115 15.07 -19.30 -20.09
C LYS A 115 16.22 -19.86 -19.26
N ASN A 116 16.50 -21.16 -19.43
CA ASN A 116 17.60 -21.85 -18.78
C ASN A 116 17.57 -21.74 -17.26
N LEU A 117 16.37 -21.95 -16.68
CA LEU A 117 16.11 -21.83 -15.26
C LEU A 117 16.63 -23.04 -14.48
N HIS A 118 17.26 -22.76 -13.35
CA HIS A 118 17.74 -23.74 -12.38
C HIS A 118 17.12 -23.39 -11.01
N PRO A 119 16.02 -24.06 -10.61
CA PRO A 119 15.40 -23.85 -9.30
C PRO A 119 16.36 -24.21 -8.16
N VAL A 120 16.39 -23.38 -7.10
CA VAL A 120 17.22 -23.59 -5.91
C VAL A 120 16.39 -23.58 -4.63
N ARG A 121 16.87 -24.33 -3.64
CA ARG A 121 16.26 -24.50 -2.31
C ARG A 121 17.22 -24.06 -1.21
N ASP A 122 16.69 -24.00 0.01
CA ASP A 122 17.51 -23.78 1.21
C ASP A 122 18.61 -24.86 1.29
N GLU A 123 19.83 -24.43 1.63
CA GLU A 123 21.05 -25.26 1.76
C GLU A 123 21.64 -25.81 0.46
N ASP A 124 21.07 -25.49 -0.74
CA ASP A 124 21.70 -25.85 -2.00
C ASP A 124 23.07 -25.17 -2.18
N LEU A 125 23.96 -25.82 -2.94
CA LEU A 125 25.29 -25.32 -3.27
C LEU A 125 25.44 -25.11 -4.79
N ILE A 126 25.83 -23.89 -5.17
CA ILE A 126 26.12 -23.50 -6.56
C ILE A 126 27.61 -23.13 -6.62
N ASP A 127 28.48 -24.04 -7.06
CA ASP A 127 29.93 -23.82 -7.10
C ASP A 127 30.51 -23.22 -5.80
N GLY A 128 30.09 -23.76 -4.64
CA GLY A 128 30.52 -23.31 -3.33
C GLY A 128 29.76 -22.12 -2.75
N ILE A 129 28.83 -21.53 -3.50
CA ILE A 129 27.91 -20.51 -3.00
C ILE A 129 26.71 -21.21 -2.39
N ARG A 130 26.47 -21.00 -1.09
CA ARG A 130 25.34 -21.62 -0.36
C ARG A 130 24.08 -20.74 -0.48
N VAL A 131 22.97 -21.39 -0.77
CA VAL A 131 21.63 -20.78 -0.76
C VAL A 131 21.05 -20.86 0.64
N ILE A 132 20.43 -19.79 1.12
CA ILE A 132 19.65 -19.80 2.36
C ILE A 132 18.28 -19.17 2.11
N ALA A 133 17.22 -19.82 2.60
CA ALA A 133 15.87 -19.28 2.55
C ALA A 133 15.75 -18.06 3.49
N THR A 134 15.30 -16.92 2.94
CA THR A 134 15.19 -15.63 3.65
C THR A 134 13.91 -14.91 3.28
N GLN A 135 12.77 -15.59 3.45
CA GLN A 135 11.44 -15.02 3.19
C GLN A 135 11.18 -13.80 4.09
N GLY A 136 10.28 -12.93 3.64
CA GLY A 136 9.82 -11.75 4.37
C GLY A 136 9.49 -10.61 3.46
N TYR A 137 10.48 -9.92 2.91
CA TYR A 137 10.25 -8.86 1.92
C TYR A 137 9.53 -9.41 0.67
N SER A 138 9.92 -10.59 0.21
CA SER A 138 9.19 -11.40 -0.75
C SER A 138 8.94 -12.80 -0.16
N PRO A 139 7.81 -13.47 -0.48
CA PRO A 139 7.47 -14.79 0.08
C PRO A 139 8.39 -15.91 -0.42
N ASP A 140 9.07 -15.69 -1.54
CA ASP A 140 9.94 -16.66 -2.23
C ASP A 140 11.44 -16.41 -1.99
N ALA A 141 11.82 -15.37 -1.24
CA ALA A 141 13.18 -14.88 -1.21
C ALA A 141 14.20 -15.87 -0.67
N VAL A 142 15.35 -15.90 -1.33
CA VAL A 142 16.59 -16.56 -0.88
C VAL A 142 17.73 -15.56 -0.82
N SER A 143 18.76 -15.87 -0.04
CA SER A 143 20.03 -15.16 -0.03
C SER A 143 21.17 -16.09 -0.41
N TYR A 144 22.27 -15.54 -0.92
CA TYR A 144 23.44 -16.30 -1.34
C TYR A 144 24.63 -16.00 -0.42
N VAL A 145 25.16 -17.03 0.22
CA VAL A 145 26.31 -16.94 1.13
C VAL A 145 27.59 -17.33 0.40
N ILE A 146 28.56 -16.43 0.41
CA ILE A 146 29.85 -16.56 -0.28
C ILE A 146 30.95 -16.52 0.77
N GLU A 147 31.77 -17.56 0.83
CA GLU A 147 32.98 -17.61 1.66
C GLU A 147 34.18 -17.32 0.78
N ALA A 148 34.89 -16.20 1.02
CA ALA A 148 36.05 -15.82 0.23
C ALA A 148 37.11 -15.14 1.09
N ASN A 149 38.36 -15.64 1.05
CA ASN A 149 39.51 -15.09 1.78
C ASN A 149 39.24 -14.82 3.27
N GLY A 150 38.53 -15.75 3.94
CA GLY A 150 38.19 -15.65 5.35
C GLY A 150 37.09 -14.60 5.67
N GLN A 151 36.41 -14.07 4.66
CA GLN A 151 35.27 -13.21 4.82
C GLN A 151 33.99 -13.95 4.39
N ARG A 152 32.90 -13.71 5.15
CA ARG A 152 31.56 -14.16 4.81
C ARG A 152 30.74 -13.01 4.25
N ILE A 153 30.34 -13.14 3.00
CA ILE A 153 29.59 -12.15 2.25
C ILE A 153 28.21 -12.73 1.96
N ILE A 154 27.15 -11.96 2.19
CA ILE A 154 25.80 -12.42 1.89
C ILE A 154 25.13 -11.46 0.92
N CYS A 155 24.66 -11.98 -0.22
CA CYS A 155 23.78 -11.27 -1.15
C CYS A 155 22.34 -11.46 -0.68
N THR A 156 21.71 -10.42 -0.16
CA THR A 156 20.45 -10.49 0.61
C THR A 156 19.18 -10.16 -0.17
N GLY A 157 19.29 -9.87 -1.48
CA GLY A 157 18.15 -9.28 -2.20
C GLY A 157 17.73 -7.97 -1.53
N ASP A 158 16.43 -7.81 -1.29
CA ASP A 158 15.84 -6.64 -0.65
C ASP A 158 15.43 -6.90 0.82
N LEU A 159 16.01 -7.93 1.44
CA LEU A 159 15.78 -8.24 2.85
C LEU A 159 16.12 -7.06 3.77
N ILE A 160 17.10 -6.27 3.39
CA ILE A 160 17.58 -5.08 4.10
C ILE A 160 18.17 -4.07 3.10
N TYR A 161 17.88 -2.79 3.32
CA TYR A 161 18.44 -1.67 2.59
C TYR A 161 19.33 -0.84 3.51
N GLY A 162 20.56 -0.54 3.08
CA GLY A 162 21.46 0.34 3.83
C GLY A 162 21.61 0.00 5.31
N ASP A 163 21.72 1.01 6.16
CA ASP A 163 22.00 0.86 7.59
C ASP A 163 20.70 0.68 8.41
N GLY A 164 20.11 -0.50 8.30
CA GLY A 164 18.88 -0.85 9.02
C GLY A 164 17.61 -0.21 8.47
N GLN A 165 17.49 -0.20 7.15
CA GLN A 165 16.36 0.35 6.40
C GLN A 165 15.69 -0.71 5.51
N LEU A 166 14.50 -0.41 5.03
CA LEU A 166 13.77 -1.13 3.99
C LEU A 166 13.44 -0.21 2.81
N LEU A 167 13.34 -0.80 1.63
CA LEU A 167 12.96 -0.09 0.41
C LEU A 167 11.54 0.45 0.50
N ASP A 168 10.59 -0.37 0.94
CA ASP A 168 9.19 -0.01 1.20
C ASP A 168 8.56 -0.95 2.26
N LEU A 169 7.38 -0.60 2.75
CA LEU A 169 6.62 -1.39 3.71
C LEU A 169 5.42 -2.11 3.07
N PHE A 170 4.89 -1.60 1.96
CA PHE A 170 3.74 -2.21 1.29
C PHE A 170 4.07 -3.59 0.71
N SER A 171 5.35 -3.88 0.47
CA SER A 171 5.81 -5.24 0.09
C SER A 171 5.67 -6.29 1.20
N LEU A 172 5.48 -5.89 2.46
CA LEU A 172 5.28 -6.82 3.58
C LEU A 172 3.82 -7.23 3.79
N GLN A 173 2.89 -6.64 3.06
CA GLN A 173 1.47 -6.97 3.14
C GLN A 173 1.20 -8.35 2.53
N ASP A 174 0.42 -9.17 3.22
CA ASP A 174 0.03 -10.50 2.76
C ASP A 174 -1.21 -10.99 3.52
N ALA A 175 -1.73 -12.17 3.17
CA ALA A 175 -2.77 -12.84 3.93
C ALA A 175 -2.30 -13.19 5.35
N ILE A 176 -3.25 -13.25 6.28
CA ILE A 176 -3.04 -13.81 7.63
C ILE A 176 -4.00 -15.01 7.75
N PRO A 177 -3.58 -16.21 7.32
CA PRO A 177 -4.45 -17.38 7.24
C PRO A 177 -5.10 -17.76 8.58
N GLU A 178 -4.39 -17.59 9.68
CA GLU A 178 -4.85 -17.90 11.03
C GLU A 178 -6.08 -17.07 11.42
N LEU A 179 -6.16 -15.84 10.92
CA LEU A 179 -7.30 -14.93 11.12
C LEU A 179 -8.28 -14.95 9.94
N LYS A 180 -8.03 -15.76 8.90
CA LYS A 180 -8.77 -15.75 7.64
C LYS A 180 -8.80 -14.37 6.97
N VAL A 181 -7.78 -13.56 7.22
CA VAL A 181 -7.58 -12.25 6.61
C VAL A 181 -6.98 -12.45 5.22
N ARG A 182 -7.63 -11.87 4.21
CA ARG A 182 -7.17 -11.94 2.82
C ARG A 182 -5.96 -11.01 2.59
N GLY A 183 -5.25 -11.22 1.48
CA GLY A 183 -3.97 -10.62 1.21
C GLY A 183 -3.90 -9.10 1.37
N TYR A 184 -4.79 -8.35 0.77
CA TYR A 184 -4.76 -6.88 0.85
C TYR A 184 -5.20 -6.30 2.21
N HIS A 185 -5.75 -7.11 3.10
CA HIS A 185 -6.08 -6.74 4.48
C HIS A 185 -5.00 -7.11 5.49
N GLY A 186 -3.98 -7.87 5.07
CA GLY A 186 -2.92 -8.34 5.96
C GLY A 186 -1.77 -7.35 6.08
N TYR A 187 -1.99 -6.24 6.75
CA TYR A 187 -0.99 -5.23 6.99
C TYR A 187 0.26 -5.81 7.66
N MET A 188 1.43 -5.65 7.04
CA MET A 188 2.71 -6.12 7.56
C MET A 188 2.75 -7.63 7.94
N ALA A 189 1.88 -8.46 7.36
CA ALA A 189 1.77 -9.88 7.70
C ALA A 189 3.09 -10.65 7.59
N ARG A 190 3.97 -10.26 6.66
CA ARG A 190 5.29 -10.89 6.50
C ARG A 190 6.41 -10.31 7.39
N ALA A 191 6.10 -9.37 8.27
CA ALA A 191 7.12 -8.76 9.13
C ALA A 191 7.78 -9.77 10.08
N ASP A 192 7.04 -10.75 10.59
CA ASP A 192 7.58 -11.81 11.46
C ASP A 192 8.55 -12.72 10.69
N ALA A 193 8.19 -13.12 9.47
CA ALA A 193 9.08 -13.87 8.58
C ALA A 193 10.35 -13.07 8.24
N LEU A 194 10.22 -11.76 7.97
CA LEU A 194 11.35 -10.86 7.73
C LEU A 194 12.29 -10.80 8.95
N ILE A 195 11.76 -10.61 10.15
CA ILE A 195 12.54 -10.57 11.39
C ILE A 195 13.25 -11.91 11.62
N THR A 196 12.58 -13.02 11.36
CA THR A 196 13.16 -14.38 11.47
C THR A 196 14.32 -14.55 10.48
N SER A 197 14.15 -14.14 9.24
CA SER A 197 15.19 -14.20 8.21
C SER A 197 16.39 -13.31 8.54
N LEU A 198 16.14 -12.11 9.06
CA LEU A 198 17.20 -11.20 9.52
C LEU A 198 18.03 -11.82 10.66
N ARG A 199 17.38 -12.50 11.61
CA ARG A 199 18.08 -13.24 12.69
C ARG A 199 18.90 -14.40 12.12
N LYS A 200 18.34 -15.20 11.20
CA LYS A 200 19.07 -16.28 10.49
C LYS A 200 20.32 -15.74 9.82
N VAL A 201 20.23 -14.59 9.14
CA VAL A 201 21.40 -13.92 8.52
C VAL A 201 22.40 -13.45 9.58
N ALA A 202 21.97 -12.85 10.67
CA ALA A 202 22.85 -12.39 11.76
C ALA A 202 23.61 -13.54 12.43
N ASP A 203 22.96 -14.69 12.63
CA ASP A 203 23.56 -15.89 13.25
C ASP A 203 24.72 -16.46 12.42
N LEU A 204 24.72 -16.21 11.11
CA LEU A 204 25.83 -16.56 10.22
C LEU A 204 27.05 -15.64 10.40
N LYS A 205 26.94 -14.56 11.18
CA LYS A 205 28.03 -13.60 11.44
C LYS A 205 28.69 -13.10 10.14
N PRO A 206 27.92 -12.49 9.21
CA PRO A 206 28.49 -11.96 7.97
C PRO A 206 29.44 -10.80 8.23
N ASP A 207 30.50 -10.68 7.42
CA ASP A 207 31.39 -9.53 7.41
C ASP A 207 30.77 -8.37 6.62
N VAL A 208 29.99 -8.68 5.56
CA VAL A 208 29.36 -7.69 4.70
C VAL A 208 28.06 -8.23 4.08
N LEU A 209 27.06 -7.34 3.89
CA LEU A 209 25.88 -7.64 3.09
C LEU A 209 25.90 -6.82 1.80
N LEU A 210 25.49 -7.48 0.71
CA LEU A 210 25.40 -6.90 -0.63
C LEU A 210 23.94 -6.99 -1.10
N PRO A 211 23.12 -5.93 -0.93
CA PRO A 211 21.71 -5.94 -1.30
C PRO A 211 21.48 -5.77 -2.80
N ALA A 212 20.27 -6.10 -3.29
CA ALA A 212 19.86 -5.83 -4.67
C ALA A 212 19.69 -4.32 -4.93
N HIS A 213 19.23 -3.59 -3.91
CA HIS A 213 19.14 -2.12 -3.94
C HIS A 213 19.89 -1.51 -2.75
N GLY A 214 20.44 -0.30 -2.98
CA GLY A 214 21.13 0.44 -1.93
C GLY A 214 22.63 0.19 -1.83
N PRO A 215 23.30 0.69 -0.79
CA PRO A 215 24.74 0.60 -0.60
C PRO A 215 25.17 -0.75 -0.02
N ILE A 216 26.49 -1.01 -0.06
CA ILE A 216 27.12 -2.09 0.73
C ILE A 216 26.86 -1.84 2.22
N ILE A 217 26.53 -2.89 2.96
CA ILE A 217 26.33 -2.85 4.41
C ILE A 217 27.57 -3.44 5.10
N ALA A 218 28.43 -2.56 5.57
CA ALA A 218 29.73 -2.93 6.16
C ALA A 218 29.65 -3.35 7.65
N ASN A 219 28.52 -3.07 8.32
CA ASN A 219 28.28 -3.45 9.71
C ASN A 219 26.98 -4.26 9.81
N PRO A 220 26.94 -5.50 9.29
CA PRO A 220 25.72 -6.28 9.17
C PRO A 220 24.93 -6.45 10.47
N ILE A 221 25.63 -6.84 11.55
CA ILE A 221 24.97 -7.12 12.83
C ILE A 221 24.28 -5.89 13.40
N ARG A 222 24.93 -4.72 13.32
CA ARG A 222 24.32 -3.46 13.75
C ARG A 222 23.13 -3.08 12.87
N ALA A 223 23.26 -3.15 11.55
CA ALA A 223 22.22 -2.81 10.61
C ALA A 223 20.98 -3.72 10.77
N ILE A 224 21.18 -5.02 10.95
CA ILE A 224 20.11 -5.99 11.20
C ILE A 224 19.40 -5.67 12.53
N ALA A 225 20.16 -5.45 13.61
CA ALA A 225 19.58 -5.14 14.92
C ALA A 225 18.74 -3.84 14.89
N GLN A 226 19.23 -2.82 14.19
CA GLN A 226 18.50 -1.56 13.99
C GLN A 226 17.22 -1.77 13.19
N LEU A 227 17.27 -2.54 12.08
CA LEU A 227 16.10 -2.84 11.28
C LEU A 227 15.03 -3.58 12.11
N ILE A 228 15.42 -4.61 12.84
CA ILE A 228 14.49 -5.36 13.71
C ILE A 228 13.85 -4.43 14.74
N ALA A 229 14.63 -3.60 15.43
CA ALA A 229 14.13 -2.69 16.44
C ALA A 229 13.14 -1.66 15.86
N ARG A 230 13.44 -1.09 14.68
CA ARG A 230 12.58 -0.15 13.97
C ARG A 230 11.27 -0.81 13.52
N LEU A 231 11.34 -2.01 12.94
CA LEU A 231 10.16 -2.77 12.56
C LEU A 231 9.26 -3.07 13.75
N GLN A 232 9.83 -3.56 14.85
CA GLN A 232 9.09 -3.87 16.07
C GLN A 232 8.44 -2.61 16.68
N GLY A 233 9.15 -1.49 16.71
CA GLY A 233 8.61 -0.21 17.16
C GLY A 233 7.48 0.31 16.29
N PHE A 234 7.62 0.18 14.96
CA PHE A 234 6.58 0.56 14.01
C PHE A 234 5.32 -0.30 14.17
N LEU A 235 5.49 -1.62 14.22
CA LEU A 235 4.40 -2.58 14.42
C LEU A 235 3.66 -2.34 15.74
N GLN A 236 4.42 -2.08 16.82
CA GLN A 236 3.80 -1.76 18.11
C GLN A 236 2.92 -0.52 18.01
N SER A 237 3.46 0.58 17.49
CA SER A 237 2.71 1.83 17.36
C SER A 237 1.46 1.71 16.50
N HIS A 238 1.46 0.74 15.57
CA HIS A 238 0.33 0.44 14.72
C HIS A 238 -0.72 -0.40 15.46
N PHE A 239 -0.30 -1.53 16.02
CA PHE A 239 -1.20 -2.52 16.59
C PHE A 239 -1.88 -2.10 17.91
N GLU A 240 -1.35 -1.09 18.60
CA GLU A 240 -1.93 -0.59 19.85
C GLU A 240 -3.19 0.28 19.64
N THR A 241 -3.44 0.77 18.41
CA THR A 241 -4.54 1.69 18.11
C THR A 241 -5.31 1.34 16.84
N ASP A 242 -5.25 0.09 16.35
CA ASP A 242 -5.90 -0.29 15.09
C ASP A 242 -7.26 -0.97 15.26
N ALA A 243 -7.97 -1.11 14.13
CA ALA A 243 -9.29 -1.71 14.04
C ALA A 243 -9.30 -3.23 14.14
N LEU A 244 -8.19 -3.93 13.87
CA LEU A 244 -8.19 -5.39 13.74
C LEU A 244 -8.60 -6.11 15.02
N ARG A 245 -8.37 -5.49 16.18
CA ARG A 245 -8.83 -6.08 17.45
C ARG A 245 -10.35 -6.10 17.57
N TRP A 246 -11.05 -5.12 16.98
CA TRP A 246 -12.51 -5.16 16.92
C TRP A 246 -13.02 -6.31 16.06
N TYR A 247 -12.44 -6.50 14.87
CA TYR A 247 -12.90 -7.51 13.92
C TYR A 247 -12.49 -8.94 14.28
N PHE A 248 -11.29 -9.13 14.83
CA PHE A 248 -10.67 -10.44 15.04
C PHE A 248 -10.35 -10.76 16.51
N GLY A 249 -10.75 -9.90 17.43
CA GLY A 249 -10.64 -10.13 18.88
C GLY A 249 -9.21 -10.32 19.40
N GLU A 250 -9.12 -10.97 20.55
CA GLU A 250 -7.83 -11.16 21.27
C GLU A 250 -6.85 -12.08 20.54
N GLU A 251 -7.29 -12.94 19.64
CA GLU A 251 -6.41 -13.78 18.84
C GLU A 251 -5.53 -12.93 17.89
N SER A 252 -6.11 -11.91 17.26
CA SER A 252 -5.36 -10.93 16.47
C SER A 252 -4.25 -10.28 17.31
N HIS A 253 -4.59 -9.87 18.53
CA HIS A 253 -3.64 -9.27 19.46
C HIS A 253 -2.48 -10.23 19.80
N ARG A 254 -2.80 -11.48 20.12
CA ARG A 254 -1.82 -12.52 20.48
C ARG A 254 -0.84 -12.82 19.33
N LEU A 255 -1.34 -12.98 18.12
CA LEU A 255 -0.49 -13.25 16.93
C LEU A 255 0.46 -12.09 16.66
N ARG A 256 -0.04 -10.86 16.73
CA ARG A 256 0.73 -9.66 16.40
C ARG A 256 1.77 -9.31 17.46
N SER A 257 1.51 -9.62 18.72
CA SER A 257 2.51 -9.48 19.81
C SER A 257 3.77 -10.29 19.56
N ARG A 258 3.71 -11.41 18.82
CA ARG A 258 4.90 -12.22 18.45
C ARG A 258 5.86 -11.42 17.58
N ALA A 259 5.37 -10.76 16.53
CA ALA A 259 6.20 -9.94 15.65
C ALA A 259 6.83 -8.75 16.39
N VAL A 260 6.09 -8.14 17.33
CA VAL A 260 6.60 -7.06 18.19
C VAL A 260 7.61 -7.58 19.23
N GLY A 261 7.51 -8.83 19.65
CA GLY A 261 8.41 -9.46 20.62
C GLY A 261 8.18 -9.04 22.08
N ARG A 262 7.04 -8.40 22.36
CA ARG A 262 6.60 -7.97 23.69
C ARG A 262 5.08 -7.79 23.72
N PRO A 263 4.44 -7.80 24.90
CA PRO A 263 3.02 -7.49 25.03
C PRO A 263 2.69 -6.10 24.47
N LEU A 264 1.52 -5.98 23.85
CA LEU A 264 0.99 -4.72 23.35
C LEU A 264 0.17 -4.02 24.46
N ASP A 265 0.36 -2.72 24.61
CA ASP A 265 -0.49 -1.87 25.43
C ASP A 265 -1.61 -1.29 24.54
N VAL A 266 -2.66 -2.08 24.33
CA VAL A 266 -3.74 -1.70 23.41
C VAL A 266 -4.66 -0.63 24.00
N MET A 267 -5.11 0.29 23.14
CA MET A 267 -6.06 1.32 23.51
C MET A 267 -7.39 0.67 24.03
N PRO A 268 -7.96 1.11 25.15
CA PRO A 268 -9.28 0.64 25.59
C PRO A 268 -10.33 0.81 24.49
N MET A 269 -11.35 -0.07 24.48
CA MET A 269 -12.49 0.11 23.57
C MET A 269 -13.22 1.42 23.86
N ALA A 270 -13.61 2.12 22.80
CA ALA A 270 -14.45 3.31 22.88
C ALA A 270 -15.81 3.00 23.53
N GLU A 271 -16.45 4.01 24.13
CA GLU A 271 -17.83 3.92 24.59
C GLU A 271 -18.74 3.52 23.44
N GLN A 272 -19.66 2.59 23.68
CA GLN A 272 -20.58 2.08 22.67
C GLN A 272 -22.03 2.24 23.09
N ARG A 273 -22.93 2.46 22.12
CA ARG A 273 -24.35 2.59 22.34
C ARG A 273 -25.14 2.04 21.13
N ALA A 274 -26.35 1.53 21.39
CA ALA A 274 -27.27 1.13 20.34
C ALA A 274 -27.64 2.31 19.43
N LEU A 275 -27.95 2.04 18.16
CA LEU A 275 -28.42 3.04 17.21
C LEU A 275 -29.72 3.66 17.70
N PRO A 276 -29.98 4.95 17.43
CA PRO A 276 -31.26 5.59 17.69
C PRO A 276 -32.34 5.04 16.74
N ALA A 277 -33.61 5.22 17.09
CA ALA A 277 -34.74 4.66 16.35
C ALA A 277 -34.88 5.22 14.90
N ASP A 278 -34.31 6.37 14.63
CA ASP A 278 -34.32 7.05 13.33
C ASP A 278 -33.09 6.72 12.46
N ILE A 279 -32.25 5.80 12.89
CA ILE A 279 -31.12 5.27 12.10
C ILE A 279 -31.16 3.74 12.11
N LEU A 280 -31.34 3.13 10.93
CA LEU A 280 -31.39 1.69 10.77
C LEU A 280 -30.07 1.15 10.22
N ALA A 281 -29.67 -0.05 10.65
CA ALA A 281 -28.52 -0.77 10.09
C ALA A 281 -29.00 -1.95 9.25
N ILE A 282 -28.49 -2.09 8.03
CA ILE A 282 -28.75 -3.20 7.12
C ILE A 282 -27.43 -3.65 6.51
N GLY A 283 -26.87 -4.72 7.03
CA GLY A 283 -25.49 -5.08 6.68
C GLY A 283 -24.53 -3.91 6.96
N ASN A 284 -23.76 -3.53 5.96
CA ASN A 284 -22.86 -2.37 6.00
C ASN A 284 -23.50 -1.05 5.50
N SER A 285 -24.82 -1.01 5.32
CA SER A 285 -25.57 0.22 5.01
C SER A 285 -26.21 0.81 6.25
N ARG A 286 -26.41 2.14 6.26
CA ARG A 286 -27.22 2.85 7.28
C ARG A 286 -28.30 3.64 6.59
N ILE A 287 -29.51 3.65 7.15
CA ILE A 287 -30.65 4.44 6.66
C ILE A 287 -30.99 5.47 7.70
N ILE A 288 -30.89 6.74 7.36
CA ILE A 288 -31.39 7.86 8.16
C ILE A 288 -32.84 8.06 7.80
N LEU A 289 -33.75 8.08 8.80
CA LEU A 289 -35.15 8.30 8.63
C LEU A 289 -35.52 9.74 8.99
N SER A 290 -36.43 10.34 8.20
CA SER A 290 -37.04 11.61 8.49
C SER A 290 -38.46 11.42 9.02
N LYS A 291 -38.90 12.32 9.91
CA LYS A 291 -40.29 12.41 10.38
C LYS A 291 -41.30 12.59 9.24
N THR A 292 -40.88 13.05 8.07
CA THR A 292 -41.71 13.20 6.86
C THR A 292 -42.02 11.89 6.16
N GLY A 293 -41.28 10.82 6.52
CA GLY A 293 -41.27 9.53 5.84
C GLY A 293 -40.23 9.45 4.69
N ALA A 294 -39.39 10.45 4.51
CA ALA A 294 -38.25 10.38 3.61
C ALA A 294 -37.09 9.60 4.25
N ALA A 295 -36.26 8.97 3.43
CA ALA A 295 -35.07 8.26 3.85
C ALA A 295 -33.83 8.77 3.12
N PHE A 296 -32.65 8.66 3.77
CA PHE A 296 -31.36 8.95 3.20
C PHE A 296 -30.43 7.76 3.48
N LEU A 297 -29.85 7.17 2.45
CA LEU A 297 -29.01 5.98 2.57
C LEU A 297 -27.54 6.37 2.69
N VAL A 298 -26.81 5.70 3.57
CA VAL A 298 -25.36 5.76 3.67
C VAL A 298 -24.80 4.38 3.32
N ASP A 299 -24.07 4.33 2.23
CA ASP A 299 -23.53 3.15 1.55
C ASP A 299 -24.58 2.15 1.01
N ALA A 300 -24.24 1.53 -0.09
CA ALA A 300 -25.16 0.75 -0.91
C ALA A 300 -24.48 -0.52 -1.50
N GLY A 301 -23.51 -1.10 -0.83
CA GLY A 301 -22.80 -2.28 -1.32
C GLY A 301 -23.37 -3.61 -0.84
N TYR A 302 -24.26 -3.60 0.17
CA TYR A 302 -24.83 -4.85 0.68
C TYR A 302 -26.06 -5.30 -0.12
N ARG A 303 -26.03 -6.56 -0.60
CA ARG A 303 -27.12 -7.15 -1.41
C ARG A 303 -28.51 -7.11 -0.78
N GLY A 304 -28.58 -7.08 0.55
CA GLY A 304 -29.84 -7.03 1.29
C GLY A 304 -30.46 -5.63 1.39
N THR A 305 -29.74 -4.58 1.00
CA THR A 305 -30.18 -3.18 1.18
C THR A 305 -31.39 -2.85 0.29
N LEU A 306 -31.35 -3.22 -0.99
CA LEU A 306 -32.49 -2.97 -1.90
C LEU A 306 -33.77 -3.73 -1.49
N PRO A 307 -33.73 -5.05 -1.20
CA PRO A 307 -34.90 -5.76 -0.66
C PRO A 307 -35.49 -5.11 0.61
N GLU A 308 -34.64 -4.65 1.52
CA GLU A 308 -35.08 -4.03 2.76
C GLU A 308 -35.70 -2.65 2.53
N LEU A 309 -35.14 -1.83 1.64
CA LEU A 309 -35.76 -0.55 1.24
C LEU A 309 -37.16 -0.76 0.65
N ARG A 310 -37.35 -1.81 -0.18
CA ARG A 310 -38.66 -2.20 -0.71
C ARG A 310 -39.63 -2.57 0.41
N ARG A 311 -39.18 -3.39 1.36
CA ARG A 311 -39.97 -3.81 2.52
C ARG A 311 -40.40 -2.60 3.37
N LEU A 312 -39.49 -1.68 3.66
CA LEU A 312 -39.76 -0.45 4.41
C LEU A 312 -40.82 0.43 3.69
N LYS A 313 -40.69 0.53 2.36
CA LYS A 313 -41.67 1.28 1.54
C LYS A 313 -43.02 0.62 1.52
N GLN A 314 -43.11 -0.69 1.35
CA GLN A 314 -44.38 -1.45 1.40
C GLN A 314 -45.04 -1.38 2.77
N ALA A 315 -44.26 -1.37 3.85
CA ALA A 315 -44.76 -1.20 5.21
C ALA A 315 -45.12 0.25 5.57
N GLY A 316 -44.97 1.20 4.64
CA GLY A 316 -45.24 2.63 4.87
C GLY A 316 -44.25 3.31 5.83
N GLN A 317 -43.16 2.65 6.19
CA GLN A 317 -42.13 3.22 7.07
C GLN A 317 -41.29 4.27 6.36
N ILE A 318 -41.10 4.13 5.06
CA ILE A 318 -40.54 5.15 4.19
C ILE A 318 -41.46 5.40 2.98
N LYS A 319 -41.51 6.63 2.51
CA LYS A 319 -42.24 7.03 1.29
C LYS A 319 -41.33 7.14 0.09
N GLN A 320 -40.10 7.64 0.31
CA GLN A 320 -39.12 7.92 -0.74
C GLN A 320 -37.70 7.83 -0.21
N LEU A 321 -36.75 7.68 -1.13
CA LEU A 321 -35.31 7.76 -0.87
C LEU A 321 -34.78 9.02 -1.57
N ASP A 322 -34.28 9.99 -0.80
CA ASP A 322 -33.89 11.31 -1.31
C ASP A 322 -32.43 11.39 -1.72
N GLY A 323 -31.60 10.43 -1.29
CA GLY A 323 -30.21 10.39 -1.67
C GLY A 323 -29.48 9.18 -1.11
N ILE A 324 -28.34 8.89 -1.73
CA ILE A 324 -27.40 7.85 -1.33
C ILE A 324 -26.05 8.55 -1.13
N TRP A 325 -25.44 8.43 0.04
CA TRP A 325 -24.07 8.85 0.29
C TRP A 325 -23.15 7.64 0.23
N ILE A 326 -22.10 7.68 -0.58
CA ILE A 326 -21.04 6.68 -0.63
C ILE A 326 -19.84 7.22 0.15
N THR A 327 -19.45 6.48 1.19
CA THR A 327 -18.32 6.87 2.04
C THR A 327 -17.00 6.67 1.34
N HIS A 328 -16.81 5.55 0.61
CA HIS A 328 -15.61 5.26 -0.15
C HIS A 328 -15.87 4.26 -1.29
N TYR A 329 -14.85 4.02 -2.12
CA TYR A 329 -14.99 3.32 -3.40
C TYR A 329 -15.07 1.79 -3.31
N HIS A 330 -14.95 1.18 -2.12
CA HIS A 330 -14.97 -0.28 -1.99
C HIS A 330 -16.29 -0.87 -2.49
N ASP A 331 -16.23 -2.07 -3.07
CA ASP A 331 -17.34 -2.77 -3.68
C ASP A 331 -18.51 -3.02 -2.71
N ASP A 332 -18.19 -3.37 -1.48
CA ASP A 332 -19.18 -3.61 -0.42
C ASP A 332 -19.85 -2.31 0.11
N HIS A 333 -19.46 -1.14 -0.41
CA HIS A 333 -20.11 0.15 -0.21
C HIS A 333 -20.79 0.69 -1.47
N THR A 334 -20.47 0.16 -2.66
CA THR A 334 -20.89 0.74 -3.95
C THR A 334 -21.69 -0.19 -4.85
N ASP A 335 -21.56 -1.53 -4.77
CA ASP A 335 -22.01 -2.48 -5.80
C ASP A 335 -23.51 -2.40 -6.15
N TYR A 336 -24.36 -2.05 -5.22
CA TYR A 336 -25.82 -1.94 -5.44
C TYR A 336 -26.32 -0.49 -5.55
N ALA A 337 -25.40 0.50 -5.57
CA ALA A 337 -25.77 1.91 -5.63
C ALA A 337 -26.56 2.24 -6.91
N ASN A 338 -26.16 1.68 -8.05
CA ASN A 338 -26.84 1.90 -9.33
C ASN A 338 -28.27 1.34 -9.34
N ASP A 339 -28.48 0.14 -8.84
CA ASP A 339 -29.80 -0.51 -8.78
C ASP A 339 -30.75 0.26 -7.87
N ILE A 340 -30.26 0.67 -6.69
CA ILE A 340 -31.05 1.45 -5.74
C ILE A 340 -31.35 2.84 -6.31
N ALA A 341 -30.37 3.50 -6.90
CA ALA A 341 -30.55 4.82 -7.51
C ALA A 341 -31.54 4.80 -8.67
N ALA A 342 -31.51 3.73 -9.49
CA ALA A 342 -32.45 3.56 -10.60
C ALA A 342 -33.88 3.36 -10.12
N GLU A 343 -34.09 2.50 -9.11
CA GLU A 343 -35.44 2.16 -8.61
C GLU A 343 -36.09 3.32 -7.84
N PHE A 344 -35.34 4.03 -7.01
CA PHE A 344 -35.86 5.10 -6.19
C PHE A 344 -35.72 6.50 -6.82
N GLY A 345 -35.00 6.63 -7.93
CA GLY A 345 -34.74 7.92 -8.56
C GLY A 345 -33.75 8.80 -7.79
N ALA A 346 -33.03 8.23 -6.82
CA ALA A 346 -32.17 8.95 -5.90
C ALA A 346 -30.81 9.34 -6.54
N PRO A 347 -30.27 10.54 -6.28
CA PRO A 347 -28.88 10.89 -6.64
C PRO A 347 -27.89 10.14 -5.75
N VAL A 348 -26.69 9.87 -6.30
CA VAL A 348 -25.59 9.24 -5.56
C VAL A 348 -24.53 10.30 -5.25
N TYR A 349 -24.43 10.64 -3.98
CA TYR A 349 -23.50 11.61 -3.44
C TYR A 349 -22.19 10.94 -2.99
N PHE A 350 -21.07 11.61 -3.18
CA PHE A 350 -19.73 11.18 -2.75
C PHE A 350 -18.78 12.37 -2.78
N THR A 351 -17.59 12.25 -2.18
CA THR A 351 -16.60 13.35 -2.23
C THR A 351 -16.06 13.54 -3.63
N ARG A 352 -15.79 14.79 -4.02
CA ARG A 352 -15.17 15.11 -5.32
C ARG A 352 -13.82 14.40 -5.51
N ALA A 353 -13.08 14.14 -4.43
CA ALA A 353 -11.81 13.41 -4.49
C ALA A 353 -11.96 11.97 -5.03
N MET A 354 -13.14 11.36 -4.85
CA MET A 354 -13.43 9.99 -5.30
C MET A 354 -13.99 9.93 -6.74
N ALA A 355 -14.36 11.08 -7.33
CA ALA A 355 -15.13 11.13 -8.57
C ALA A 355 -14.48 10.38 -9.75
N GLU A 356 -13.16 10.50 -9.93
CA GLU A 356 -12.47 9.82 -11.03
C GLU A 356 -12.42 8.30 -10.81
N VAL A 357 -12.19 7.83 -9.57
CA VAL A 357 -12.14 6.41 -9.24
C VAL A 357 -13.46 5.71 -9.55
N ILE A 358 -14.58 6.28 -9.12
CA ILE A 358 -15.90 5.66 -9.33
C ILE A 358 -16.48 5.91 -10.72
N ALA A 359 -15.96 6.88 -11.47
CA ALA A 359 -16.34 7.08 -12.87
C ALA A 359 -15.59 6.13 -13.82
N GLN A 360 -14.37 5.73 -13.46
CA GLN A 360 -13.50 4.89 -14.30
C GLN A 360 -12.72 3.88 -13.45
N PRO A 361 -13.39 2.94 -12.76
CA PRO A 361 -12.71 2.03 -11.84
C PRO A 361 -11.62 1.20 -12.54
N ALA A 362 -11.80 0.77 -13.79
CA ALA A 362 -10.78 0.05 -14.56
C ALA A 362 -9.47 0.83 -14.79
N ALA A 363 -9.51 2.15 -14.65
CA ALA A 363 -8.32 2.99 -14.79
C ALA A 363 -7.41 2.98 -13.55
N PHE A 364 -7.85 2.34 -12.46
CA PHE A 364 -7.13 2.29 -11.19
C PHE A 364 -6.79 0.86 -10.79
N ARG A 365 -5.69 0.70 -10.08
CA ARG A 365 -5.35 -0.50 -9.33
C ARG A 365 -5.46 -0.19 -7.84
N LEU A 366 -6.62 -0.45 -7.29
CA LEU A 366 -6.95 -0.25 -5.88
C LEU A 366 -7.70 -1.49 -5.36
N PRO A 367 -7.61 -1.84 -4.07
CA PRO A 367 -8.33 -2.99 -3.54
C PRO A 367 -9.84 -2.77 -3.56
N CYS A 368 -10.61 -3.85 -3.65
CA CYS A 368 -12.07 -3.86 -3.54
C CYS A 368 -12.79 -2.89 -4.50
N LEU A 369 -12.29 -2.71 -5.71
CA LEU A 369 -12.97 -1.86 -6.71
C LEU A 369 -14.23 -2.53 -7.24
N THR A 370 -15.31 -1.75 -7.40
CA THR A 370 -16.44 -2.15 -8.24
C THR A 370 -16.04 -2.16 -9.73
N THR A 371 -16.71 -3.01 -10.53
CA THR A 371 -16.49 -3.04 -11.98
C THR A 371 -17.32 -2.02 -12.74
N GLN A 372 -18.32 -1.43 -12.09
CA GLN A 372 -19.28 -0.54 -12.74
C GLN A 372 -19.11 0.91 -12.29
N PRO A 373 -19.03 1.86 -13.23
CA PRO A 373 -19.14 3.27 -12.92
C PRO A 373 -20.46 3.61 -12.23
N ILE A 374 -20.44 4.55 -11.30
CA ILE A 374 -21.66 5.05 -10.66
C ILE A 374 -22.50 5.84 -11.68
N ALA A 375 -23.74 5.40 -11.87
CA ALA A 375 -24.77 6.17 -12.55
C ALA A 375 -25.30 7.30 -11.65
N ARG A 376 -25.82 8.39 -12.19
CA ARG A 376 -26.39 9.53 -11.43
C ARG A 376 -25.42 10.17 -10.41
N PRO A 377 -24.16 10.38 -10.76
CA PRO A 377 -23.16 10.92 -9.85
C PRO A 377 -23.46 12.37 -9.47
N SER A 378 -23.35 12.67 -8.18
CA SER A 378 -23.51 14.03 -7.63
C SER A 378 -22.37 14.33 -6.63
N PRO A 379 -21.15 14.62 -7.12
CA PRO A 379 -20.00 14.84 -6.25
C PRO A 379 -20.21 16.07 -5.36
N LYS A 380 -19.80 15.95 -4.11
CA LYS A 380 -19.86 16.98 -3.09
C LYS A 380 -18.49 17.57 -2.79
N ASP A 381 -18.44 18.88 -2.63
CA ASP A 381 -17.25 19.57 -2.18
C ASP A 381 -17.09 19.43 -0.66
N ASP A 382 -15.85 19.55 -0.21
CA ASP A 382 -15.55 19.46 1.22
C ASP A 382 -16.20 20.57 2.02
N GLY A 383 -16.99 20.20 3.03
CA GLY A 383 -17.76 21.13 3.85
C GLY A 383 -19.10 21.57 3.24
N GLU A 384 -19.46 21.09 2.03
CA GLU A 384 -20.77 21.36 1.43
C GLU A 384 -21.89 20.84 2.36
N THR A 385 -23.01 21.57 2.43
CA THR A 385 -24.14 21.23 3.31
C THR A 385 -25.44 21.07 2.53
N LEU A 386 -26.29 20.17 3.02
CA LEU A 386 -27.66 19.97 2.54
C LEU A 386 -28.60 20.03 3.72
N GLN A 387 -29.56 20.97 3.69
CA GLN A 387 -30.71 20.91 4.61
C GLN A 387 -31.67 19.86 4.07
N TRP A 388 -31.84 18.75 4.83
CA TRP A 388 -32.70 17.65 4.46
C TRP A 388 -33.69 17.38 5.59
N ASN A 389 -34.91 17.90 5.42
CA ASN A 389 -35.96 17.87 6.43
C ASN A 389 -35.44 18.43 7.78
N GLU A 390 -35.60 17.68 8.90
CA GLU A 390 -35.09 18.04 10.23
C GLU A 390 -33.56 17.78 10.39
N TRP A 391 -32.90 17.33 9.35
CA TRP A 391 -31.45 17.03 9.36
C TRP A 391 -30.67 18.07 8.58
N LYS A 392 -29.52 18.49 9.12
CA LYS A 392 -28.47 19.17 8.36
C LYS A 392 -27.35 18.18 8.09
N LEU A 393 -27.18 17.85 6.82
CA LEU A 393 -26.12 16.98 6.34
C LEU A 393 -24.91 17.82 5.91
N THR A 394 -23.68 17.44 6.35
CA THR A 394 -22.44 18.08 5.91
C THR A 394 -21.50 17.02 5.38
N PHE A 395 -21.01 17.24 4.17
CA PHE A 395 -20.16 16.30 3.44
C PHE A 395 -18.69 16.68 3.63
N TRP A 396 -17.88 15.74 4.10
CA TRP A 396 -16.48 15.96 4.36
C TRP A 396 -15.58 15.06 3.55
N ASN A 397 -14.43 15.57 3.09
CA ASN A 397 -13.29 14.72 2.81
C ASN A 397 -12.83 14.12 4.14
N PHE A 398 -12.73 12.82 4.22
CA PHE A 398 -12.41 12.10 5.46
C PHE A 398 -11.42 10.96 5.15
N PRO A 399 -10.20 11.28 4.65
CA PRO A 399 -9.23 10.32 4.11
C PRO A 399 -8.61 9.48 5.23
N GLY A 400 -9.39 8.60 5.85
CA GLY A 400 -8.96 7.67 6.89
C GLY A 400 -8.50 6.35 6.31
N GLN A 401 -9.43 5.39 6.11
CA GLN A 401 -9.07 4.09 5.56
C GLN A 401 -8.50 4.21 4.14
N THR A 402 -9.02 5.11 3.32
CA THR A 402 -8.49 5.41 1.99
C THR A 402 -8.34 6.92 1.75
N LEU A 403 -7.48 7.30 0.79
CA LEU A 403 -7.39 8.67 0.30
C LEU A 403 -8.71 9.16 -0.31
N TYR A 404 -9.49 8.24 -0.89
CA TYR A 404 -10.76 8.50 -1.58
C TYR A 404 -11.94 8.20 -0.66
N HIS A 405 -11.99 8.88 0.49
CA HIS A 405 -12.95 8.59 1.54
C HIS A 405 -13.66 9.85 2.02
N GLY A 406 -14.94 9.73 2.33
CA GLY A 406 -15.79 10.80 2.84
C GLY A 406 -16.48 10.45 4.15
N GLY A 407 -16.64 11.45 5.00
CA GLY A 407 -17.48 11.41 6.19
C GLY A 407 -18.77 12.18 5.96
N LEU A 408 -19.87 11.74 6.58
CA LEU A 408 -21.14 12.44 6.59
C LEU A 408 -21.48 12.86 8.03
N VAL A 409 -21.50 14.16 8.30
CA VAL A 409 -22.04 14.69 9.55
C VAL A 409 -23.53 14.89 9.38
N ALA A 410 -24.33 14.20 10.17
CA ALA A 410 -25.77 14.37 10.22
C ALA A 410 -26.16 15.00 11.57
N ARG A 411 -26.61 16.25 11.53
CA ARG A 411 -27.07 16.96 12.72
C ARG A 411 -28.59 17.12 12.67
N ARG A 412 -29.24 16.59 13.69
CA ARG A 412 -30.71 16.69 13.84
C ARG A 412 -31.08 18.05 14.44
N GLU A 413 -32.32 18.49 14.27
CA GLU A 413 -32.84 19.78 14.75
C GLU A 413 -32.74 19.98 16.26
N ASP A 414 -32.77 18.89 17.07
CA ASP A 414 -32.58 18.93 18.53
C ASP A 414 -31.11 19.10 18.96
N GLY A 415 -30.19 19.20 18.01
CA GLY A 415 -28.75 19.38 18.23
C GLY A 415 -27.95 18.10 18.26
N GLN A 416 -28.56 16.92 18.38
CA GLN A 416 -27.84 15.64 18.35
C GLN A 416 -27.09 15.48 17.03
N THR A 417 -25.81 15.12 17.13
CA THR A 417 -24.90 15.00 15.99
C THR A 417 -24.36 13.59 15.86
N TYR A 418 -24.31 13.10 14.63
CA TYR A 418 -23.76 11.81 14.24
C TYR A 418 -22.74 12.04 13.13
N LEU A 419 -21.62 11.28 13.16
CA LEU A 419 -20.66 11.26 12.07
C LEU A 419 -20.56 9.83 11.54
N PHE A 420 -20.97 9.63 10.29
CA PHE A 420 -20.73 8.39 9.55
C PHE A 420 -19.30 8.43 9.02
N VAL A 421 -18.47 7.52 9.53
CA VAL A 421 -17.02 7.49 9.27
C VAL A 421 -16.63 6.47 8.20
N GLY A 422 -17.61 5.85 7.51
CA GLY A 422 -17.34 4.68 6.67
C GLY A 422 -16.62 3.63 7.51
N ASP A 423 -15.52 3.13 7.00
CA ASP A 423 -14.70 2.12 7.68
C ASP A 423 -13.53 2.70 8.48
N SER A 424 -13.33 4.02 8.44
CA SER A 424 -12.09 4.64 8.93
C SER A 424 -11.79 4.42 10.42
N PHE A 425 -12.80 4.17 11.26
CA PHE A 425 -12.63 3.99 12.69
C PHE A 425 -13.57 2.92 13.24
N THR A 426 -13.08 2.14 14.22
CA THR A 426 -13.86 1.18 15.00
C THR A 426 -13.73 1.50 16.49
N PRO A 427 -14.49 0.87 17.40
CA PRO A 427 -14.28 1.07 18.84
C PRO A 427 -12.86 0.79 19.34
N SER A 428 -12.06 0.01 18.62
CA SER A 428 -10.66 -0.28 19.00
C SER A 428 -9.63 0.68 18.42
N GLY A 429 -9.98 1.51 17.42
CA GLY A 429 -9.06 2.47 16.83
C GLY A 429 -9.22 2.67 15.33
N MET A 430 -8.13 3.05 14.67
CA MET A 430 -8.04 3.39 13.25
C MET A 430 -8.07 2.13 12.37
N ASP A 431 -8.80 2.20 11.27
CA ASP A 431 -8.87 1.12 10.28
C ASP A 431 -7.83 1.32 9.18
N ASP A 432 -6.58 1.09 9.52
CA ASP A 432 -5.42 1.34 8.69
C ASP A 432 -4.58 0.06 8.42
N TYR A 433 -5.23 -1.09 8.40
CA TYR A 433 -4.61 -2.40 8.16
C TYR A 433 -4.45 -2.76 6.66
N CYS A 434 -4.86 -1.89 5.77
CA CYS A 434 -4.69 -2.03 4.32
C CYS A 434 -3.86 -0.87 3.76
N MET A 435 -2.54 -1.07 3.62
CA MET A 435 -1.62 -0.01 3.13
C MET A 435 -1.93 0.47 1.71
N GLN A 436 -2.49 -0.38 0.86
CA GLN A 436 -2.80 -0.06 -0.53
C GLN A 436 -3.95 0.93 -0.69
N ASN A 437 -4.63 1.28 0.39
CA ASN A 437 -5.65 2.31 0.39
C ASN A 437 -5.12 3.75 0.24
N ARG A 438 -3.80 3.96 0.17
CA ARG A 438 -3.15 5.25 -0.03
C ARG A 438 -3.43 6.26 1.07
N ASP A 439 -3.38 5.83 2.32
CA ASP A 439 -3.42 6.75 3.45
C ASP A 439 -2.07 7.48 3.61
N TYR A 440 -2.09 8.75 4.04
CA TYR A 440 -0.91 9.59 4.15
C TYR A 440 -0.55 9.86 5.61
N LEU A 441 0.73 9.65 5.94
CA LEU A 441 1.32 9.95 7.24
C LEU A 441 1.96 11.36 7.23
N ARG A 442 1.15 12.39 7.42
CA ARG A 442 1.63 13.76 7.58
C ARG A 442 0.59 14.62 8.31
N PRO A 443 1.01 15.72 8.98
CA PRO A 443 0.08 16.67 9.59
C PRO A 443 -0.96 17.20 8.60
N GLY A 444 -2.21 17.22 9.02
CA GLY A 444 -3.34 17.71 8.23
C GLY A 444 -3.77 16.80 7.06
N ALA A 445 -3.29 15.56 7.01
CA ALA A 445 -3.69 14.57 6.01
C ALA A 445 -4.00 13.22 6.68
N GLY A 446 -4.66 12.31 5.95
CA GLY A 446 -4.97 10.98 6.45
C GLY A 446 -5.70 11.01 7.78
N TYR A 447 -5.34 10.12 8.67
CA TYR A 447 -5.97 10.00 10.00
C TYR A 447 -5.76 11.24 10.89
N ASP A 448 -4.69 12.02 10.72
CA ASP A 448 -4.51 13.26 11.48
C ASP A 448 -5.60 14.28 11.14
N LEU A 449 -5.97 14.41 9.85
CA LEU A 449 -7.11 15.22 9.43
C LEU A 449 -8.42 14.68 10.00
N CYS A 450 -8.65 13.36 9.92
CA CYS A 450 -9.87 12.73 10.44
C CYS A 450 -10.05 12.98 11.93
N LEU A 451 -9.01 12.77 12.73
CA LEU A 451 -9.02 13.03 14.17
C LEU A 451 -9.27 14.52 14.50
N SER A 452 -8.72 15.42 13.67
CA SER A 452 -8.94 16.86 13.81
C SER A 452 -10.41 17.25 13.54
N ARG A 453 -11.03 16.61 12.53
CA ARG A 453 -12.46 16.79 12.22
C ARG A 453 -13.36 16.24 13.32
N ILE A 454 -13.09 15.04 13.84
CA ILE A 454 -13.82 14.49 14.97
C ILE A 454 -13.72 15.45 16.18
N ALA A 455 -12.54 15.96 16.49
CA ALA A 455 -12.34 16.88 17.60
C ALA A 455 -13.01 18.25 17.42
N SER A 456 -13.38 18.63 16.19
CA SER A 456 -14.08 19.89 15.90
C SER A 456 -15.60 19.79 16.10
N LEU A 457 -16.14 18.58 16.28
CA LEU A 457 -17.57 18.34 16.51
C LEU A 457 -17.93 18.50 17.99
N PRO A 458 -19.23 18.66 18.33
CA PRO A 458 -19.69 18.63 19.71
C PRO A 458 -19.20 17.37 20.44
N PRO A 459 -18.84 17.47 21.73
CA PRO A 459 -18.27 16.34 22.49
C PRO A 459 -19.20 15.12 22.64
N ASP A 460 -20.49 15.33 22.47
CA ASP A 460 -21.54 14.30 22.51
C ASP A 460 -21.83 13.67 21.14
N THR A 461 -21.03 13.97 20.11
CA THR A 461 -21.16 13.37 18.78
C THR A 461 -20.84 11.87 18.83
N TRP A 462 -21.72 11.07 18.21
CA TRP A 462 -21.54 9.65 18.04
C TRP A 462 -20.98 9.32 16.65
N LEU A 463 -20.02 8.40 16.59
CA LEU A 463 -19.44 7.88 15.37
C LEU A 463 -20.20 6.63 14.93
N MET A 464 -20.39 6.46 13.63
CA MET A 464 -21.03 5.30 13.00
C MET A 464 -20.13 4.73 11.91
N ASN A 465 -19.64 3.53 12.12
CA ASN A 465 -18.93 2.76 11.11
C ASN A 465 -19.90 1.79 10.43
N GLN A 466 -19.69 1.51 9.16
CA GLN A 466 -20.60 0.69 8.36
C GLN A 466 -20.53 -0.81 8.71
N HIS A 467 -19.41 -1.31 9.21
CA HIS A 467 -19.23 -2.69 9.67
C HIS A 467 -19.43 -2.87 11.19
N VAL A 468 -19.70 -1.79 11.92
CA VAL A 468 -19.86 -1.79 13.38
C VAL A 468 -21.30 -1.40 13.70
N VAL A 469 -22.09 -2.34 14.25
CA VAL A 469 -23.52 -2.06 14.52
C VAL A 469 -23.74 -1.01 15.60
N PRO A 470 -23.09 -1.06 16.80
CA PRO A 470 -23.24 0.02 17.77
C PRO A 470 -22.54 1.29 17.28
N MET A 471 -23.16 2.44 17.53
CA MET A 471 -22.44 3.69 17.46
C MET A 471 -21.43 3.78 18.62
N PHE A 472 -20.37 4.56 18.44
CA PHE A 472 -19.32 4.67 19.44
C PHE A 472 -18.78 6.10 19.57
N ARG A 473 -18.06 6.36 20.64
CA ARG A 473 -17.50 7.70 20.91
C ARG A 473 -16.15 7.58 21.61
N TYR A 474 -15.14 8.25 21.07
CA TYR A 474 -13.82 8.33 21.69
C TYR A 474 -13.78 9.40 22.78
N THR A 475 -13.04 9.14 23.82
CA THR A 475 -12.61 10.16 24.77
C THR A 475 -11.48 11.01 24.16
N PRO A 476 -11.27 12.25 24.66
CA PRO A 476 -10.10 13.07 24.26
C PRO A 476 -8.76 12.33 24.45
N ILE A 477 -8.63 11.51 25.50
CA ILE A 477 -7.41 10.74 25.79
C ILE A 477 -7.16 9.69 24.68
N GLN A 478 -8.22 9.00 24.22
CA GLN A 478 -8.08 8.02 23.12
C GLN A 478 -7.69 8.70 21.81
N MET A 479 -8.29 9.86 21.49
CA MET A 479 -7.93 10.62 20.29
C MET A 479 -6.47 11.12 20.35
N GLU A 480 -6.02 11.61 21.50
CA GLU A 480 -4.63 12.03 21.69
C GLU A 480 -3.66 10.85 21.59
N ARG A 481 -4.03 9.68 22.11
CA ARG A 481 -3.24 8.47 21.95
C ARG A 481 -3.07 8.09 20.48
N MET A 482 -4.15 8.05 19.69
CA MET A 482 -4.07 7.76 18.24
C MET A 482 -3.15 8.76 17.52
N ARG A 483 -3.26 10.07 17.83
CA ARG A 483 -2.34 11.09 17.28
C ARG A 483 -0.89 10.85 17.68
N GLY A 484 -0.65 10.52 18.94
CA GLY A 484 0.68 10.20 19.45
C GLY A 484 1.31 9.01 18.70
N GLU A 485 0.52 7.97 18.41
CA GLU A 485 1.00 6.82 17.64
C GLU A 485 1.29 7.19 16.17
N LEU A 486 0.50 8.04 15.51
CA LEU A 486 0.81 8.54 14.16
C LEU A 486 2.14 9.32 14.13
N VAL A 487 2.41 10.14 15.15
CA VAL A 487 3.69 10.87 15.29
C VAL A 487 4.85 9.90 15.46
N LYS A 488 4.71 8.88 16.33
CA LYS A 488 5.74 7.84 16.54
C LYS A 488 6.00 7.05 15.24
N ARG A 489 4.95 6.61 14.53
CA ARG A 489 5.07 5.93 13.22
C ARG A 489 5.89 6.77 12.24
N THR A 490 5.55 8.05 12.11
CA THR A 490 6.27 8.97 11.24
C THR A 490 7.75 9.12 11.62
N ALA A 491 8.06 9.20 12.91
CA ALA A 491 9.44 9.30 13.40
C ALA A 491 10.23 8.01 13.08
N ILE A 492 9.66 6.84 13.36
CA ILE A 492 10.30 5.55 13.09
C ILE A 492 10.52 5.36 11.57
N LEU A 493 9.54 5.72 10.75
CA LEU A 493 9.64 5.58 9.29
C LEU A 493 10.71 6.47 8.65
N ARG A 494 11.01 7.64 9.23
CA ARG A 494 12.13 8.47 8.78
C ARG A 494 13.48 7.78 8.89
N GLU A 495 13.62 6.88 9.87
CA GLU A 495 14.83 6.09 10.06
C GLU A 495 14.77 4.76 9.30
N LEU A 496 13.57 4.17 9.18
CA LEU A 496 13.34 2.88 8.56
C LEU A 496 13.41 2.95 7.02
N SER A 497 13.12 4.09 6.42
CA SER A 497 13.05 4.25 4.96
C SER A 497 14.17 5.16 4.45
N PRO A 498 14.75 4.89 3.25
CA PRO A 498 15.81 5.71 2.68
C PRO A 498 15.31 6.97 1.95
N TRP A 499 14.00 7.23 1.92
CA TRP A 499 13.39 8.24 1.06
C TRP A 499 13.30 9.61 1.73
N PRO A 500 13.21 10.71 0.97
CA PRO A 500 13.13 12.07 1.51
C PRO A 500 11.82 12.36 2.25
N ASP A 501 10.81 11.48 2.10
CA ASP A 501 9.54 11.53 2.84
C ASP A 501 9.02 10.11 3.10
N VAL A 502 8.45 9.90 4.28
CA VAL A 502 7.97 8.59 4.73
C VAL A 502 6.87 8.01 3.84
N ASN A 503 6.09 8.87 3.18
CA ASN A 503 4.98 8.44 2.34
C ASN A 503 5.42 7.68 1.08
N TYR A 504 6.66 7.83 0.61
CA TYR A 504 7.18 6.96 -0.46
C TYR A 504 7.30 5.49 -0.05
N ALA A 505 7.45 5.21 1.24
CA ALA A 505 7.55 3.84 1.75
C ALA A 505 6.18 3.21 2.07
N VAL A 506 5.13 4.01 2.26
CA VAL A 506 3.80 3.53 2.66
C VAL A 506 2.72 3.72 1.59
N ASP A 507 2.82 4.71 0.73
CA ASP A 507 1.89 4.90 -0.40
C ASP A 507 2.35 4.09 -1.62
N GLU A 508 1.83 2.89 -1.84
CA GLU A 508 2.14 2.10 -3.05
C GLU A 508 1.81 2.86 -4.33
N GLY A 509 0.79 3.72 -4.29
CA GLY A 509 0.31 4.48 -5.45
C GLY A 509 1.00 5.84 -5.67
N TRP A 510 2.13 6.16 -4.97
CA TRP A 510 2.84 7.43 -5.19
C TRP A 510 3.31 7.61 -6.65
N ALA A 511 3.59 6.50 -7.33
CA ALA A 511 3.73 6.44 -8.77
C ALA A 511 2.83 5.34 -9.31
N ARG A 512 2.11 5.60 -10.41
CA ARG A 512 1.22 4.64 -11.06
C ARG A 512 1.10 4.94 -12.55
N VAL A 513 0.73 3.95 -13.34
CA VAL A 513 0.31 4.16 -14.73
C VAL A 513 -1.21 4.30 -14.77
N TYR A 514 -1.69 5.28 -15.53
CA TYR A 514 -3.10 5.56 -15.75
C TYR A 514 -3.39 5.63 -17.26
N PRO A 515 -4.48 5.04 -17.74
CA PRO A 515 -5.29 4.07 -17.03
C PRO A 515 -4.51 2.78 -16.74
N TYR A 516 -4.87 2.07 -15.65
CA TYR A 516 -4.23 0.80 -15.30
C TYR A 516 -4.55 -0.30 -16.32
N THR A 517 -5.82 -0.43 -16.72
CA THR A 517 -6.21 -1.29 -17.85
C THR A 517 -6.74 -0.46 -19.01
N SER A 518 -6.39 -0.89 -20.21
CA SER A 518 -6.86 -0.30 -21.47
C SER A 518 -7.19 -1.37 -22.48
N GLU A 519 -8.19 -1.08 -23.31
CA GLU A 519 -8.55 -1.90 -24.46
C GLU A 519 -8.46 -1.08 -25.75
N VAL A 520 -7.78 -1.61 -26.77
CA VAL A 520 -7.56 -0.89 -28.02
C VAL A 520 -7.47 -1.89 -29.19
N ALA A 521 -7.90 -1.49 -30.39
CA ALA A 521 -7.68 -2.30 -31.58
C ALA A 521 -6.21 -2.23 -32.05
N ALA A 522 -5.73 -3.30 -32.70
CA ALA A 522 -4.38 -3.34 -33.24
C ALA A 522 -4.09 -2.15 -34.16
N GLY A 523 -2.93 -1.51 -34.00
CA GLY A 523 -2.51 -0.32 -34.74
C GLY A 523 -3.14 0.99 -34.28
N GLN A 524 -4.15 0.97 -33.40
CA GLN A 524 -4.74 2.21 -32.86
C GLN A 524 -3.92 2.75 -31.67
N PRO A 525 -3.95 4.07 -31.46
CA PRO A 525 -3.19 4.68 -30.39
C PRO A 525 -3.79 4.37 -29.00
N VAL A 526 -2.94 4.04 -28.03
CA VAL A 526 -3.25 4.01 -26.61
C VAL A 526 -2.36 5.04 -25.90
N THR A 527 -2.95 5.88 -25.07
CA THR A 527 -2.20 6.86 -24.27
C THR A 527 -2.17 6.39 -22.83
N LEU A 528 -0.97 6.29 -22.28
CA LEU A 528 -0.71 5.98 -20.88
C LEU A 528 -0.02 7.17 -20.21
N GLU A 529 -0.36 7.43 -18.96
CA GLU A 529 0.22 8.48 -18.14
C GLU A 529 0.96 7.86 -16.94
N ALA A 530 2.22 8.21 -16.76
CA ALA A 530 2.86 8.00 -15.48
C ALA A 530 2.43 9.14 -14.55
N ARG A 531 1.51 8.85 -13.62
CA ARG A 531 1.03 9.78 -12.60
C ARG A 531 1.89 9.63 -11.34
N ILE A 532 2.40 10.75 -10.84
CA ILE A 532 3.37 10.78 -9.74
C ILE A 532 2.89 11.78 -8.69
N THR A 533 2.80 11.34 -7.44
CA THR A 533 2.61 12.18 -6.27
C THR A 533 3.98 12.54 -5.69
N ASN A 534 4.35 13.81 -5.73
CA ASN A 534 5.57 14.29 -5.09
C ASN A 534 5.36 14.42 -3.58
N HIS A 535 5.71 13.41 -2.81
CA HIS A 535 5.65 13.47 -1.35
C HIS A 535 6.75 14.33 -0.71
N ALA A 536 7.80 14.70 -1.46
CA ALA A 536 8.89 15.52 -0.92
C ALA A 536 8.40 16.95 -0.55
N PRO A 537 8.99 17.58 0.48
CA PRO A 537 8.65 18.95 0.88
C PRO A 537 9.18 20.01 -0.08
N VAL A 538 9.83 19.61 -1.16
CA VAL A 538 10.43 20.48 -2.17
C VAL A 538 9.99 20.10 -3.58
N ARG A 539 10.06 21.06 -4.51
CA ARG A 539 9.86 20.79 -5.93
C ARG A 539 10.92 19.80 -6.40
N THR A 540 10.47 18.70 -7.02
CA THR A 540 11.34 17.58 -7.42
C THR A 540 11.17 17.29 -8.90
N SER A 541 12.27 17.01 -9.59
CA SER A 541 12.26 16.57 -10.99
C SER A 541 12.17 15.06 -11.07
N TYR A 542 11.22 14.57 -11.83
CA TYR A 542 11.00 13.15 -12.10
C TYR A 542 11.25 12.87 -13.58
N ARG A 543 11.93 11.75 -13.87
CA ARG A 543 12.11 11.24 -15.23
C ARG A 543 11.44 9.88 -15.33
N VAL A 544 10.69 9.65 -16.41
CA VAL A 544 9.97 8.41 -16.70
C VAL A 544 10.61 7.73 -17.91
N GLU A 545 10.94 6.46 -17.76
CA GLU A 545 11.52 5.60 -18.80
C GLU A 545 10.56 4.45 -19.06
N TRP A 546 9.90 4.44 -20.21
CA TRP A 546 8.95 3.41 -20.60
C TRP A 546 9.65 2.15 -21.11
N HIS A 547 9.20 0.99 -20.65
CA HIS A 547 9.61 -0.33 -21.14
C HIS A 547 8.43 -0.97 -21.86
N LEU A 548 8.58 -1.13 -23.17
CA LEU A 548 7.53 -1.63 -24.03
C LEU A 548 7.68 -3.12 -24.31
N PRO A 549 6.57 -3.82 -24.57
CA PRO A 549 6.59 -5.19 -25.05
C PRO A 549 7.41 -5.34 -26.34
N VAL A 550 7.97 -6.54 -26.54
CA VAL A 550 8.74 -6.85 -27.75
C VAL A 550 7.87 -6.65 -28.99
N GLY A 551 8.41 -5.99 -30.00
CA GLY A 551 7.73 -5.69 -31.27
C GLY A 551 6.90 -4.40 -31.28
N TRP A 552 6.74 -3.72 -30.12
CA TRP A 552 6.12 -2.39 -30.11
C TRP A 552 7.11 -1.32 -30.59
N PRO A 553 6.62 -0.27 -31.29
CA PRO A 553 7.46 0.87 -31.65
C PRO A 553 8.08 1.53 -30.42
N SER A 554 9.29 2.07 -30.56
CA SER A 554 10.01 2.72 -29.46
C SER A 554 9.15 3.80 -28.78
N ALA A 555 9.24 3.89 -27.47
CA ALA A 555 8.61 4.95 -26.68
C ALA A 555 9.24 6.34 -26.88
N GLY A 556 10.33 6.44 -27.61
CA GLY A 556 11.14 7.65 -27.71
C GLY A 556 12.05 7.87 -26.50
N ALA A 557 12.59 9.07 -26.38
CA ALA A 557 13.46 9.43 -25.25
C ALA A 557 12.67 9.52 -23.93
N ALA A 558 13.35 9.21 -22.82
CA ALA A 558 12.80 9.42 -21.48
C ALA A 558 12.37 10.88 -21.30
N LYS A 559 11.16 11.07 -20.75
CA LYS A 559 10.60 12.40 -20.48
C LYS A 559 10.78 12.76 -19.02
N ALA A 560 11.01 14.04 -18.75
CA ALA A 560 11.12 14.56 -17.39
C ALA A 560 10.13 15.71 -17.15
N MET A 561 9.69 15.83 -15.89
CA MET A 561 8.90 16.97 -15.40
C MET A 561 9.29 17.32 -13.98
N ALA A 562 9.11 18.58 -13.61
CA ALA A 562 9.25 19.02 -12.22
C ALA A 562 7.88 19.18 -11.59
N ILE A 563 7.64 18.46 -10.49
CA ILE A 563 6.40 18.50 -9.73
C ILE A 563 6.62 19.33 -8.46
N GLN A 564 5.70 20.22 -8.15
CA GLN A 564 5.76 21.05 -6.94
C GLN A 564 5.73 20.18 -5.69
N ALA A 565 6.20 20.73 -4.56
CA ALA A 565 6.13 20.06 -3.26
C ALA A 565 4.70 19.64 -2.94
N ARG A 566 4.50 18.39 -2.51
CA ARG A 566 3.20 17.85 -2.08
C ARG A 566 2.11 17.89 -3.17
N ALA A 567 2.48 17.90 -4.44
CA ALA A 567 1.56 17.97 -5.57
C ALA A 567 1.67 16.75 -6.47
N ASP A 568 0.63 16.54 -7.28
CA ASP A 568 0.58 15.51 -8.30
C ASP A 568 1.07 16.04 -9.65
N GLY A 569 1.58 15.14 -10.49
CA GLY A 569 1.95 15.43 -11.87
C GLY A 569 1.78 14.19 -12.75
N ALA A 570 1.71 14.41 -14.07
CA ALA A 570 1.55 13.33 -15.04
C ALA A 570 2.43 13.53 -16.28
N LEU A 571 3.02 12.44 -16.76
CA LEU A 571 3.77 12.38 -18.01
C LEU A 571 3.11 11.38 -18.96
N ALA A 572 2.46 11.87 -20.01
CA ALA A 572 1.79 11.05 -21.00
C ALA A 572 2.74 10.54 -22.09
N ALA A 573 2.48 9.31 -22.54
CA ALA A 573 3.08 8.72 -23.73
C ALA A 573 2.00 7.97 -24.54
N THR A 574 2.08 8.05 -25.88
CA THR A 574 1.15 7.36 -26.76
C THR A 574 1.88 6.29 -27.55
N PHE A 575 1.30 5.09 -27.56
CA PHE A 575 1.84 3.91 -28.23
C PHE A 575 0.84 3.37 -29.26
N ARG A 576 1.34 2.58 -30.22
CA ARG A 576 0.50 1.89 -31.21
C ARG A 576 0.84 0.41 -31.22
N PRO A 577 0.15 -0.40 -30.40
CA PRO A 577 0.41 -1.83 -30.32
C PRO A 577 0.04 -2.52 -31.65
N PRO A 578 0.97 -3.29 -32.25
CA PRO A 578 0.77 -3.78 -33.63
C PRO A 578 -0.06 -5.07 -33.73
N VAL A 579 -0.13 -5.88 -32.67
CA VAL A 579 -0.66 -7.25 -32.72
C VAL A 579 -1.61 -7.50 -31.54
N PRO A 580 -2.72 -8.24 -31.77
CA PRO A 580 -3.63 -8.63 -30.70
C PRO A 580 -2.93 -9.42 -29.56
N GLY A 581 -3.39 -9.21 -28.32
CA GLY A 581 -2.85 -9.88 -27.13
C GLY A 581 -3.07 -9.09 -25.86
N LEU A 582 -2.70 -9.68 -24.72
CA LEU A 582 -2.56 -8.97 -23.44
C LEU A 582 -1.10 -8.59 -23.24
N TYR A 583 -0.84 -7.31 -23.01
CA TYR A 583 0.49 -6.77 -22.85
C TYR A 583 0.64 -6.04 -21.53
N VAL A 584 1.84 -6.11 -20.96
CA VAL A 584 2.24 -5.35 -19.77
C VAL A 584 3.22 -4.27 -20.20
N VAL A 585 2.84 -3.03 -20.03
CA VAL A 585 3.73 -1.87 -20.23
C VAL A 585 4.24 -1.44 -18.87
N THR A 586 5.55 -1.31 -18.70
CA THR A 586 6.13 -0.86 -17.43
C THR A 586 6.86 0.46 -17.58
N ALA A 587 7.07 1.16 -16.47
CA ALA A 587 7.89 2.35 -16.45
C ALA A 587 8.84 2.38 -15.25
N SER A 588 10.09 2.78 -15.51
CA SER A 588 11.03 3.18 -14.47
C SER A 588 10.81 4.63 -14.10
N ILE A 589 10.93 4.92 -12.80
CA ILE A 589 10.81 6.28 -12.26
C ILE A 589 12.15 6.69 -11.66
N VAL A 590 12.68 7.82 -12.08
CA VAL A 590 13.96 8.35 -11.60
C VAL A 590 13.74 9.73 -11.00
N PHE A 591 14.16 9.95 -9.76
CA PHE A 591 14.18 11.25 -9.11
C PHE A 591 15.31 11.34 -8.10
N THR A 592 15.93 12.50 -7.96
CA THR A 592 17.15 12.67 -7.17
C THR A 592 18.20 11.60 -7.56
N ASP A 593 18.75 10.86 -6.63
CA ASP A 593 19.73 9.79 -6.86
C ASP A 593 19.08 8.40 -6.90
N HIS A 594 17.75 8.33 -6.93
CA HIS A 594 17.00 7.09 -6.89
C HIS A 594 16.51 6.71 -8.28
N HIS A 595 16.69 5.44 -8.64
CA HIS A 595 16.20 4.86 -9.88
C HIS A 595 15.37 3.62 -9.56
N PHE A 596 14.05 3.74 -9.65
CA PHE A 596 13.11 2.65 -9.45
C PHE A 596 12.89 1.92 -10.77
N HIS A 597 13.60 0.80 -10.95
CA HIS A 597 13.59 0.02 -12.20
C HIS A 597 12.25 -0.68 -12.41
N GLN A 598 11.61 -0.44 -13.57
CA GLN A 598 10.29 -1.02 -13.93
C GLN A 598 9.29 -1.01 -12.76
N TRP A 599 9.21 0.14 -12.09
CA TRP A 599 8.50 0.28 -10.82
C TRP A 599 6.99 0.14 -10.92
N VAL A 600 6.40 0.65 -12.00
CA VAL A 600 4.95 0.69 -12.23
C VAL A 600 4.59 0.02 -13.54
N GLU A 601 3.34 -0.44 -13.65
CA GLU A 601 2.83 -1.13 -14.82
C GLU A 601 1.42 -0.68 -15.21
N ALA A 602 1.04 -1.02 -16.45
CA ALA A 602 -0.34 -1.04 -16.94
C ALA A 602 -0.58 -2.27 -17.80
N LEU A 603 -1.84 -2.70 -17.90
CA LEU A 603 -2.29 -3.78 -18.76
C LEU A 603 -2.96 -3.21 -20.00
N VAL A 604 -2.55 -3.65 -21.17
CA VAL A 604 -3.13 -3.23 -22.46
C VAL A 604 -3.64 -4.45 -23.19
N ARG A 605 -4.96 -4.56 -23.31
CA ARG A 605 -5.63 -5.55 -24.14
C ARG A 605 -5.72 -5.02 -25.56
N VAL A 606 -5.07 -5.67 -26.50
CA VAL A 606 -5.15 -5.37 -27.95
C VAL A 606 -6.07 -6.38 -28.60
N LYS A 607 -7.11 -5.89 -29.28
CA LYS A 607 -8.06 -6.68 -30.06
C LYS A 607 -7.71 -6.76 -31.53
#